data_d9ece587619a16215eae363c1b72ca70
#
_entry.id   d9ece587619a16215eae363c1b72ca70
#
_cell.length_a   1.000
_cell.length_b   1.000
_cell.length_c   1.000
_cell.angle_alpha   90.00
_cell.angle_beta   90.00
_cell.angle_gamma   90.00
#
_symmetry.space_group_name_H-M   'P 1'
#
loop_
_entity.id
_entity.type
_entity.pdbx_description
1 polymer ?
#
loop_
_entity_poly.entity_id
_entity_poly.type
_entity_poly.pdbx_seq_one_letter_code
_entity_poly.pdbx_strand_id
1 'polypeptide(L)'
;MKNQDNFAKELELIEKMVAGDQLSLARLISIVERESSDTPELMRQVYPNIGKAFSIGITGPPGAGKSSLVDRLTSIIRSKGLTVGIVAVDPTSPFSGGAVLGDRIRMQQHYLDEGVFIRSMATRGSLGGLPKTTRDVMKLFDAFGKDVILVETVGVGQTELDILEAVDSIIVVLVPESGDTIQTMKAGLLEIANVFAVNKADRPGVDQLVVELEAMLSQGPKKEGWQVPVIPTQAVNDIGTNELWESVAAHRRMLEETGQLDTKRQLRRRTELIETVQQRIVGRLWSLVQGDGEFSHHLDRVDKGEIDPYSAYINILNDQKLLKTWLEKLSESNS
;
A
#
# COMPACT_ATOMS: atom_id res chain seq x y z
N MET A 1 5.97 -17.56 -29.71
CA MET A 1 5.48 -18.86 -29.17
C MET A 1 5.64 -18.98 -27.66
N LYS A 2 6.82 -18.83 -27.03
CA LYS A 2 6.95 -18.97 -25.55
C LYS A 2 6.13 -17.94 -24.73
N ASN A 3 5.98 -16.71 -25.17
CA ASN A 3 5.19 -15.68 -24.46
C ASN A 3 3.67 -15.95 -24.54
N GLN A 4 3.17 -16.42 -25.68
CA GLN A 4 1.74 -16.72 -25.84
C GLN A 4 1.31 -17.93 -24.98
N ASP A 5 2.15 -18.98 -24.88
CA ASP A 5 1.87 -20.14 -24.03
C ASP A 5 1.93 -19.79 -22.54
N ASN A 6 2.77 -18.82 -22.14
CA ASN A 6 2.87 -18.39 -20.75
C ASN A 6 1.65 -17.56 -20.35
N PHE A 7 1.23 -16.63 -21.20
CA PHE A 7 0.06 -15.79 -20.97
C PHE A 7 -1.25 -16.60 -20.91
N ALA A 8 -1.40 -17.63 -21.75
CA ALA A 8 -2.56 -18.54 -21.67
C ALA A 8 -2.68 -19.23 -20.31
N LYS A 9 -1.54 -19.64 -19.71
CA LYS A 9 -1.51 -20.21 -18.35
C LYS A 9 -1.87 -19.19 -17.28
N GLU A 10 -1.48 -17.94 -17.45
CA GLU A 10 -1.82 -16.86 -16.51
C GLU A 10 -3.32 -16.56 -16.56
N LEU A 11 -3.96 -16.59 -17.73
CA LEU A 11 -5.41 -16.46 -17.87
C LEU A 11 -6.16 -17.59 -17.13
N GLU A 12 -5.70 -18.83 -17.30
CA GLU A 12 -6.27 -19.97 -16.57
C GLU A 12 -6.13 -19.82 -15.05
N LEU A 13 -5.00 -19.25 -14.58
CA LEU A 13 -4.82 -18.94 -13.15
C LEU A 13 -5.79 -17.86 -12.66
N ILE A 14 -6.08 -16.85 -13.49
CA ILE A 14 -7.06 -15.80 -13.14
C ILE A 14 -8.46 -16.39 -13.02
N GLU A 15 -8.89 -17.22 -13.99
CA GLU A 15 -10.19 -17.87 -13.94
C GLU A 15 -10.34 -18.75 -12.69
N LYS A 16 -9.33 -19.55 -12.36
CA LYS A 16 -9.31 -20.38 -11.15
C LYS A 16 -9.33 -19.55 -9.88
N MET A 17 -8.56 -18.46 -9.84
CA MET A 17 -8.55 -17.54 -8.72
C MET A 17 -9.93 -16.92 -8.49
N VAL A 18 -10.59 -16.42 -9.53
CA VAL A 18 -11.94 -15.85 -9.42
C VAL A 18 -12.96 -16.92 -8.99
N ALA A 19 -12.73 -18.20 -9.34
CA ALA A 19 -13.52 -19.33 -8.86
C ALA A 19 -13.19 -19.78 -7.43
N GLY A 20 -12.24 -19.12 -6.73
CA GLY A 20 -11.92 -19.37 -5.32
C GLY A 20 -10.71 -20.27 -5.07
N ASP A 21 -9.88 -20.57 -6.09
CA ASP A 21 -8.66 -21.36 -5.89
C ASP A 21 -7.53 -20.55 -5.26
N GLN A 22 -7.24 -20.83 -3.99
CA GLN A 22 -6.18 -20.15 -3.21
C GLN A 22 -4.78 -20.38 -3.77
N LEU A 23 -4.52 -21.52 -4.40
CA LEU A 23 -3.21 -21.81 -4.98
C LEU A 23 -2.95 -20.92 -6.20
N SER A 24 -3.96 -20.71 -7.02
CA SER A 24 -3.90 -19.78 -8.16
C SER A 24 -3.69 -18.34 -7.69
N LEU A 25 -4.37 -17.90 -6.63
CA LEU A 25 -4.13 -16.60 -6.00
C LEU A 25 -2.66 -16.47 -5.55
N ALA A 26 -2.11 -17.46 -4.83
CA ALA A 26 -0.72 -17.44 -4.38
C ALA A 26 0.29 -17.34 -5.53
N ARG A 27 0.02 -18.04 -6.66
CA ARG A 27 0.85 -18.00 -7.86
C ARG A 27 0.79 -16.63 -8.55
N LEU A 28 -0.41 -16.08 -8.72
CA LEU A 28 -0.61 -14.75 -9.31
C LEU A 28 0.08 -13.66 -8.49
N ILE A 29 -0.03 -13.69 -7.16
CA ILE A 29 0.70 -12.79 -6.28
C ILE A 29 2.21 -12.89 -6.54
N SER A 30 2.75 -14.11 -6.65
CA SER A 30 4.18 -14.30 -6.90
C SER A 30 4.63 -13.82 -8.28
N ILE A 31 3.75 -13.84 -9.29
CA ILE A 31 4.01 -13.27 -10.63
C ILE A 31 4.04 -11.73 -10.53
N VAL A 32 3.06 -11.13 -9.88
CA VAL A 32 2.96 -9.67 -9.69
C VAL A 32 4.16 -9.14 -8.91
N GLU A 33 4.59 -9.83 -7.85
CA GLU A 33 5.76 -9.43 -7.04
C GLU A 33 7.09 -9.43 -7.83
N ARG A 34 7.19 -10.17 -8.94
CA ARG A 34 8.38 -10.16 -9.81
C ARG A 34 8.42 -8.98 -10.76
N GLU A 35 7.35 -8.20 -10.83
CA GLU A 35 7.21 -7.04 -11.73
C GLU A 35 7.58 -7.36 -13.19
N SER A 36 7.09 -8.50 -13.69
CA SER A 36 7.34 -8.92 -15.08
C SER A 36 6.71 -7.96 -16.09
N SER A 37 7.20 -7.98 -17.34
CA SER A 37 6.60 -7.22 -18.45
C SER A 37 5.13 -7.52 -18.66
N ASP A 38 4.68 -8.72 -18.28
CA ASP A 38 3.33 -9.23 -18.49
C ASP A 38 2.35 -8.81 -17.37
N THR A 39 2.87 -8.31 -16.23
CA THR A 39 2.05 -7.85 -15.10
C THR A 39 0.93 -6.88 -15.49
N PRO A 40 1.12 -5.87 -16.36
CA PRO A 40 0.04 -4.95 -16.73
C PRO A 40 -1.10 -5.62 -17.47
N GLU A 41 -0.77 -6.56 -18.37
CA GLU A 41 -1.79 -7.30 -19.11
C GLU A 41 -2.56 -8.24 -18.19
N LEU A 42 -1.87 -8.92 -17.26
CA LEU A 42 -2.47 -9.73 -16.21
C LEU A 42 -3.44 -8.89 -15.36
N MET A 43 -3.00 -7.72 -14.88
CA MET A 43 -3.83 -6.83 -14.06
C MET A 43 -5.03 -6.27 -14.82
N ARG A 44 -4.92 -6.07 -16.14
CA ARG A 44 -6.04 -5.70 -17.00
C ARG A 44 -7.15 -6.75 -17.00
N GLN A 45 -6.80 -8.02 -16.99
CA GLN A 45 -7.76 -9.13 -16.92
C GLN A 45 -8.37 -9.29 -15.52
N VAL A 46 -7.65 -8.93 -14.47
CA VAL A 46 -8.15 -8.95 -13.08
C VAL A 46 -9.14 -7.80 -12.81
N TYR A 47 -8.93 -6.65 -13.45
CA TYR A 47 -9.64 -5.40 -13.19
C TYR A 47 -11.18 -5.47 -13.19
N PRO A 48 -11.87 -6.25 -14.06
CA PRO A 48 -13.33 -6.35 -14.05
C PRO A 48 -13.93 -6.94 -12.76
N ASN A 49 -13.12 -7.63 -11.96
CA ASN A 49 -13.56 -8.35 -10.76
C ASN A 49 -13.30 -7.59 -9.45
N ILE A 50 -12.67 -6.40 -9.50
CA ILE A 50 -12.33 -5.60 -8.30
C ILE A 50 -13.43 -4.60 -7.92
N GLY A 51 -13.29 -3.99 -6.74
CA GLY A 51 -14.10 -2.85 -6.28
C GLY A 51 -15.11 -3.19 -5.20
N LYS A 52 -15.09 -4.43 -4.67
CA LYS A 52 -16.02 -4.93 -3.63
C LYS A 52 -15.42 -4.88 -2.22
N ALA A 53 -14.12 -5.16 -2.10
CA ALA A 53 -13.43 -5.20 -0.82
C ALA A 53 -13.36 -3.81 -0.17
N PHE A 54 -13.43 -3.77 1.16
CA PHE A 54 -13.11 -2.58 1.95
C PHE A 54 -11.71 -2.71 2.52
N SER A 55 -10.83 -1.75 2.20
CA SER A 55 -9.43 -1.79 2.59
C SER A 55 -9.13 -0.93 3.81
N ILE A 56 -8.40 -1.49 4.78
CA ILE A 56 -8.06 -0.86 6.06
C ILE A 56 -6.55 -0.89 6.22
N GLY A 57 -5.94 0.28 6.33
CA GLY A 57 -4.53 0.42 6.66
C GLY A 57 -4.30 0.48 8.17
N ILE A 58 -3.30 -0.23 8.65
CA ILE A 58 -2.88 -0.21 10.05
C ILE A 58 -1.44 0.28 10.10
N THR A 59 -1.23 1.46 10.67
CA THR A 59 0.08 2.11 10.79
C THR A 59 0.35 2.60 12.21
N GLY A 60 1.57 3.03 12.48
CA GLY A 60 2.01 3.49 13.81
C GLY A 60 3.41 2.99 14.15
N PRO A 61 4.03 3.46 15.25
CA PRO A 61 5.42 3.16 15.56
C PRO A 61 5.73 1.66 15.69
N PRO A 62 6.99 1.27 15.53
CA PRO A 62 7.43 -0.09 15.80
C PRO A 62 7.10 -0.48 17.24
N GLY A 63 6.68 -1.73 17.45
CA GLY A 63 6.34 -2.21 18.78
C GLY A 63 4.98 -1.72 19.33
N ALA A 64 4.21 -0.91 18.62
CA ALA A 64 2.89 -0.45 19.06
C ALA A 64 1.85 -1.58 19.13
N GLY A 65 2.14 -2.76 18.58
CA GLY A 65 1.23 -3.92 18.60
C GLY A 65 0.29 -3.99 17.40
N LYS A 66 0.68 -3.42 16.27
CA LYS A 66 -0.09 -3.47 15.01
C LYS A 66 -0.47 -4.89 14.61
N SER A 67 0.50 -5.80 14.55
CA SER A 67 0.26 -7.20 14.18
C SER A 67 -0.71 -7.91 15.14
N SER A 68 -0.65 -7.60 16.44
CA SER A 68 -1.61 -8.14 17.41
C SER A 68 -3.02 -7.59 17.20
N LEU A 69 -3.15 -6.30 16.82
CA LEU A 69 -4.45 -5.72 16.45
C LEU A 69 -4.98 -6.31 15.14
N VAL A 70 -4.12 -6.52 14.13
CA VAL A 70 -4.49 -7.20 12.88
C VAL A 70 -5.04 -8.60 13.16
N ASP A 71 -4.37 -9.36 14.02
CA ASP A 71 -4.80 -10.70 14.44
C ASP A 71 -6.19 -10.69 15.10
N ARG A 72 -6.43 -9.76 16.05
CA ARG A 72 -7.74 -9.61 16.71
C ARG A 72 -8.83 -9.10 15.77
N LEU A 73 -8.55 -8.08 14.98
CA LEU A 73 -9.49 -7.60 13.97
C LEU A 73 -9.87 -8.70 12.98
N THR A 74 -8.90 -9.54 12.57
CA THR A 74 -9.17 -10.70 11.71
C THR A 74 -10.15 -11.65 12.37
N SER A 75 -9.95 -12.00 13.66
CA SER A 75 -10.87 -12.86 14.41
C SER A 75 -12.28 -12.27 14.48
N ILE A 76 -12.41 -10.97 14.75
CA ILE A 76 -13.70 -10.26 14.82
C ILE A 76 -14.39 -10.26 13.45
N ILE A 77 -13.67 -9.92 12.40
CA ILE A 77 -14.22 -9.89 11.02
C ILE A 77 -14.69 -11.29 10.62
N ARG A 78 -13.90 -12.33 10.92
CA ARG A 78 -14.25 -13.73 10.66
C ARG A 78 -15.49 -14.19 11.45
N SER A 79 -15.63 -13.77 12.71
CA SER A 79 -16.81 -14.08 13.53
C SER A 79 -18.10 -13.49 12.95
N LYS A 80 -18.00 -12.44 12.14
CA LYS A 80 -19.13 -11.84 11.41
C LYS A 80 -19.40 -12.52 10.05
N GLY A 81 -18.69 -13.62 9.74
CA GLY A 81 -18.83 -14.36 8.48
C GLY A 81 -18.12 -13.72 7.27
N LEU A 82 -17.38 -12.62 7.46
CA LEU A 82 -16.66 -11.92 6.40
C LEU A 82 -15.28 -12.56 6.17
N THR A 83 -14.80 -12.50 4.93
CA THR A 83 -13.48 -13.01 4.52
C THR A 83 -12.42 -11.92 4.57
N VAL A 84 -11.16 -12.28 4.88
CA VAL A 84 -10.06 -11.32 5.11
C VAL A 84 -8.85 -11.64 4.25
N GLY A 85 -8.35 -10.64 3.53
CA GLY A 85 -7.00 -10.64 2.96
C GLY A 85 -6.07 -9.80 3.82
N ILE A 86 -4.91 -10.31 4.20
CA ILE A 86 -3.92 -9.60 5.01
C ILE A 86 -2.65 -9.39 4.19
N VAL A 87 -2.24 -8.14 4.03
CA VAL A 87 -0.93 -7.76 3.48
C VAL A 87 -0.09 -7.19 4.62
N ALA A 88 0.91 -7.94 5.04
CA ALA A 88 1.92 -7.47 5.99
C ALA A 88 3.13 -6.94 5.19
N VAL A 89 3.36 -5.62 5.25
CA VAL A 89 4.51 -5.01 4.58
C VAL A 89 5.66 -4.95 5.57
N ASP A 90 6.71 -5.72 5.32
CA ASP A 90 7.89 -5.82 6.17
C ASP A 90 9.09 -5.10 5.56
N PRO A 91 10.04 -4.61 6.40
CA PRO A 91 11.29 -4.11 5.86
C PRO A 91 12.02 -5.23 5.12
N THR A 92 12.69 -4.86 4.03
CA THR A 92 13.52 -5.80 3.30
C THR A 92 14.66 -6.28 4.18
N SER A 93 14.81 -7.59 4.35
CA SER A 93 15.97 -8.16 5.03
C SER A 93 17.25 -7.83 4.24
N PRO A 94 18.26 -7.21 4.87
CA PRO A 94 19.53 -6.91 4.19
C PRO A 94 20.31 -8.18 3.79
N PHE A 95 19.95 -9.34 4.37
CA PHE A 95 20.65 -10.62 4.12
C PHE A 95 19.98 -11.48 3.06
N SER A 96 18.66 -11.49 3.01
CA SER A 96 17.90 -12.38 2.10
C SER A 96 17.19 -11.65 0.97
N GLY A 97 17.08 -10.32 1.03
CA GLY A 97 16.29 -9.52 0.09
C GLY A 97 14.78 -9.78 0.13
N GLY A 98 14.32 -10.61 1.08
CA GLY A 98 12.91 -10.94 1.31
C GLY A 98 12.33 -10.27 2.55
N ALA A 99 11.04 -10.46 2.81
CA ALA A 99 10.38 -10.00 4.03
C ALA A 99 10.95 -10.73 5.27
N VAL A 100 11.06 -10.00 6.39
CA VAL A 100 11.49 -10.60 7.67
C VAL A 100 10.31 -11.39 8.23
N LEU A 101 10.44 -12.70 8.31
CA LEU A 101 9.38 -13.68 8.66
C LEU A 101 8.75 -13.55 10.06
N GLY A 102 9.07 -12.50 10.83
CA GLY A 102 8.66 -12.36 12.25
C GLY A 102 7.15 -12.30 12.48
N ASP A 103 6.39 -11.72 11.56
CA ASP A 103 4.95 -11.49 11.76
C ASP A 103 4.08 -12.71 11.44
N ARG A 104 4.54 -13.63 10.59
CA ARG A 104 3.80 -14.87 10.31
C ARG A 104 3.59 -15.72 11.56
N ILE A 105 4.56 -15.75 12.49
CA ILE A 105 4.46 -16.56 13.71
C ILE A 105 3.30 -16.09 14.61
N ARG A 106 2.92 -14.82 14.56
CA ARG A 106 1.87 -14.24 15.41
C ARG A 106 0.45 -14.52 14.92
N MET A 107 0.27 -14.84 13.64
CA MET A 107 -1.04 -15.07 13.01
C MET A 107 -1.31 -16.55 12.72
N GLN A 108 -0.61 -17.48 13.40
CA GLN A 108 -0.71 -18.92 13.14
C GLN A 108 -2.13 -19.48 13.28
N GLN A 109 -2.95 -18.88 14.16
CA GLN A 109 -4.33 -19.32 14.36
C GLN A 109 -5.21 -19.17 13.11
N HIS A 110 -4.83 -18.30 12.16
CA HIS A 110 -5.60 -18.05 10.94
C HIS A 110 -5.13 -18.86 9.73
N TYR A 111 -4.03 -19.63 9.82
CA TYR A 111 -3.48 -20.35 8.68
C TYR A 111 -4.38 -21.46 8.13
N LEU A 112 -5.24 -22.02 8.95
CA LEU A 112 -6.18 -23.06 8.56
C LEU A 112 -7.59 -22.52 8.24
N ASP A 113 -7.81 -21.20 8.40
CA ASP A 113 -9.08 -20.58 8.07
C ASP A 113 -9.13 -20.25 6.58
N GLU A 114 -9.95 -20.97 5.81
CA GLU A 114 -10.13 -20.75 4.37
C GLU A 114 -10.65 -19.34 4.03
N GLY A 115 -11.29 -18.67 4.98
CA GLY A 115 -11.73 -17.29 4.85
C GLY A 115 -10.60 -16.27 4.95
N VAL A 116 -9.40 -16.67 5.41
CA VAL A 116 -8.25 -15.77 5.60
C VAL A 116 -7.15 -16.09 4.59
N PHE A 117 -6.55 -15.07 4.01
CA PHE A 117 -5.33 -15.21 3.21
C PHE A 117 -4.31 -14.19 3.65
N ILE A 118 -3.08 -14.65 3.98
CA ILE A 118 -2.00 -13.79 4.50
C ILE A 118 -0.83 -13.76 3.53
N ARG A 119 -0.38 -12.56 3.17
CA ARG A 119 0.83 -12.35 2.37
C ARG A 119 1.75 -11.33 3.03
N SER A 120 2.98 -11.75 3.34
CA SER A 120 4.06 -10.84 3.72
C SER A 120 4.78 -10.35 2.47
N MET A 121 4.99 -9.05 2.38
CA MET A 121 5.66 -8.38 1.27
C MET A 121 6.85 -7.58 1.78
N ALA A 122 7.95 -7.60 1.04
CA ALA A 122 9.14 -6.80 1.33
C ALA A 122 9.04 -5.42 0.67
N THR A 123 9.53 -4.37 1.33
CA THR A 123 9.55 -3.00 0.78
C THR A 123 10.48 -2.83 -0.44
N ARG A 124 11.41 -3.76 -0.69
CA ARG A 124 12.33 -3.84 -1.85
C ARG A 124 12.91 -2.50 -2.30
N GLY A 125 13.41 -1.69 -1.34
CA GLY A 125 14.17 -0.48 -1.67
C GLY A 125 13.36 0.66 -2.28
N SER A 126 12.03 0.64 -2.19
CA SER A 126 11.25 1.83 -2.47
C SER A 126 11.67 2.93 -1.48
N LEU A 127 12.24 4.00 -2.01
CA LEU A 127 12.65 5.19 -1.26
C LEU A 127 11.41 5.98 -0.81
N GLY A 128 10.67 5.41 0.12
CA GLY A 128 9.37 5.91 0.57
C GLY A 128 8.23 5.35 -0.27
N GLY A 129 7.21 4.81 0.38
CA GLY A 129 6.00 4.42 -0.31
C GLY A 129 5.55 2.99 -0.12
N LEU A 130 4.24 2.79 -0.26
CA LEU A 130 3.69 1.46 -0.40
C LEU A 130 4.12 0.92 -1.77
N PRO A 131 4.84 -0.20 -1.86
CA PRO A 131 5.25 -0.75 -3.15
C PRO A 131 4.05 -0.89 -4.10
N LYS A 132 4.23 -0.55 -5.38
CA LYS A 132 3.19 -0.75 -6.40
C LYS A 132 2.63 -2.17 -6.36
N THR A 133 3.51 -3.14 -6.15
CA THR A 133 3.17 -4.55 -6.00
C THR A 133 2.19 -4.82 -4.85
N THR A 134 2.23 -4.03 -3.77
CA THR A 134 1.25 -4.13 -2.68
C THR A 134 -0.14 -3.73 -3.14
N ARG A 135 -0.28 -2.64 -3.91
CA ARG A 135 -1.57 -2.22 -4.48
C ARG A 135 -2.13 -3.29 -5.43
N ASP A 136 -1.26 -3.91 -6.24
CA ASP A 136 -1.68 -4.98 -7.15
C ASP A 136 -2.09 -6.25 -6.40
N VAL A 137 -1.40 -6.61 -5.30
CA VAL A 137 -1.81 -7.73 -4.44
C VAL A 137 -3.16 -7.46 -3.76
N MET A 138 -3.41 -6.23 -3.33
CA MET A 138 -4.74 -5.85 -2.79
C MET A 138 -5.84 -6.03 -3.84
N LYS A 139 -5.59 -5.68 -5.12
CA LYS A 139 -6.53 -5.92 -6.21
C LYS A 139 -6.76 -7.40 -6.48
N LEU A 140 -5.73 -8.24 -6.34
CA LEU A 140 -5.88 -9.69 -6.44
C LEU A 140 -6.75 -10.25 -5.30
N PHE A 141 -6.62 -9.74 -4.06
CA PHE A 141 -7.49 -10.12 -2.96
C PHE A 141 -8.95 -9.70 -3.19
N ASP A 142 -9.16 -8.50 -3.71
CA ASP A 142 -10.49 -7.99 -4.07
C ASP A 142 -11.14 -8.86 -5.16
N ALA A 143 -10.41 -9.14 -6.25
CA ALA A 143 -10.86 -10.01 -7.34
C ALA A 143 -11.09 -11.46 -6.90
N PHE A 144 -10.34 -11.95 -5.92
CA PHE A 144 -10.54 -13.26 -5.29
C PHE A 144 -11.81 -13.32 -4.44
N GLY A 145 -12.40 -12.16 -4.11
CA GLY A 145 -13.64 -12.07 -3.33
C GLY A 145 -13.45 -11.93 -1.82
N LYS A 146 -12.33 -11.35 -1.37
CA LYS A 146 -12.18 -10.97 0.04
C LYS A 146 -13.04 -9.75 0.35
N ASP A 147 -13.79 -9.81 1.47
CA ASP A 147 -14.67 -8.71 1.90
C ASP A 147 -13.90 -7.55 2.52
N VAL A 148 -12.82 -7.87 3.26
CA VAL A 148 -11.96 -6.90 3.94
C VAL A 148 -10.50 -7.18 3.62
N ILE A 149 -9.74 -6.12 3.35
CA ILE A 149 -8.31 -6.19 3.14
C ILE A 149 -7.62 -5.38 4.23
N LEU A 150 -6.83 -6.04 5.08
CA LEU A 150 -6.00 -5.42 6.10
C LEU A 150 -4.59 -5.22 5.55
N VAL A 151 -4.07 -3.99 5.63
CA VAL A 151 -2.70 -3.66 5.19
C VAL A 151 -1.92 -3.15 6.39
N GLU A 152 -0.98 -3.94 6.87
CA GLU A 152 -0.09 -3.57 7.98
C GLU A 152 1.22 -3.00 7.45
N THR A 153 1.63 -1.82 7.97
CA THR A 153 2.92 -1.19 7.64
C THR A 153 3.97 -1.45 8.70
N VAL A 154 5.23 -1.27 8.32
CA VAL A 154 6.40 -1.39 9.22
C VAL A 154 6.37 -0.39 10.37
N GLY A 155 5.82 0.80 10.13
CA GLY A 155 5.77 1.87 11.15
C GLY A 155 7.04 2.71 11.26
N VAL A 156 7.81 2.86 10.17
CA VAL A 156 8.99 3.73 10.09
C VAL A 156 9.00 4.55 8.80
N GLY A 157 8.94 5.86 8.90
CA GLY A 157 9.20 6.78 7.80
C GLY A 157 8.00 7.09 6.88
N GLN A 158 8.29 7.56 5.67
CA GLN A 158 7.29 8.05 4.70
C GLN A 158 6.31 6.98 4.19
N THR A 159 6.62 5.68 4.36
CA THR A 159 5.72 4.56 4.03
C THR A 159 4.37 4.65 4.73
N GLU A 160 4.30 5.39 5.83
CA GLU A 160 3.05 5.63 6.57
C GLU A 160 2.08 6.53 5.81
N LEU A 161 2.60 7.48 5.03
CA LEU A 161 1.76 8.40 4.25
C LEU A 161 1.21 7.73 2.98
N ASP A 162 1.96 6.82 2.36
CA ASP A 162 1.54 6.19 1.11
C ASP A 162 0.45 5.13 1.29
N ILE A 163 0.29 4.61 2.53
CA ILE A 163 -0.85 3.76 2.86
C ILE A 163 -2.17 4.53 2.68
N LEU A 164 -2.14 5.87 2.87
CA LEU A 164 -3.30 6.76 2.68
C LEU A 164 -3.92 6.64 1.30
N GLU A 165 -3.07 6.60 0.31
CA GLU A 165 -3.48 6.59 -1.07
C GLU A 165 -4.01 5.22 -1.50
N ALA A 166 -3.66 4.16 -0.74
CA ALA A 166 -3.98 2.79 -1.08
C ALA A 166 -5.26 2.25 -0.43
N VAL A 167 -5.67 2.77 0.75
CA VAL A 167 -6.74 2.17 1.55
C VAL A 167 -7.94 3.08 1.77
N ASP A 168 -9.09 2.47 2.10
CA ASP A 168 -10.35 3.21 2.29
C ASP A 168 -10.43 3.83 3.70
N SER A 169 -9.89 3.15 4.72
CA SER A 169 -9.84 3.62 6.12
C SER A 169 -8.47 3.38 6.74
N ILE A 170 -8.06 4.22 7.70
CA ILE A 170 -6.76 4.13 8.35
C ILE A 170 -6.92 4.11 9.86
N ILE A 171 -6.33 3.08 10.47
CA ILE A 171 -6.13 2.97 11.91
C ILE A 171 -4.69 3.38 12.20
N VAL A 172 -4.52 4.42 13.02
CA VAL A 172 -3.22 4.78 13.57
C VAL A 172 -3.11 4.21 14.98
N VAL A 173 -2.12 3.35 15.19
CA VAL A 173 -1.88 2.66 16.45
C VAL A 173 -0.79 3.39 17.22
N LEU A 174 -1.11 3.84 18.42
CA LEU A 174 -0.19 4.50 19.34
C LEU A 174 -0.09 3.72 20.66
N VAL A 175 0.93 4.00 21.44
CA VAL A 175 1.12 3.45 22.79
C VAL A 175 1.55 4.58 23.76
N PRO A 176 1.30 4.44 25.07
CA PRO A 176 1.62 5.51 26.04
C PRO A 176 3.07 5.98 26.01
N GLU A 177 4.00 5.07 25.72
CA GLU A 177 5.44 5.37 25.65
C GLU A 177 5.85 6.17 24.40
N SER A 178 4.90 6.43 23.52
CA SER A 178 5.14 7.21 22.26
C SER A 178 5.18 8.73 22.50
N GLY A 179 5.25 9.24 23.72
CA GLY A 179 5.15 10.68 24.05
C GLY A 179 6.09 11.58 23.22
N ASP A 180 7.36 11.23 23.10
CA ASP A 180 8.31 11.95 22.24
C ASP A 180 8.00 11.75 20.74
N THR A 181 7.47 10.57 20.38
CA THR A 181 7.08 10.23 19.03
C THR A 181 5.86 11.04 18.57
N ILE A 182 4.92 11.36 19.48
CA ILE A 182 3.76 12.21 19.18
C ILE A 182 4.20 13.63 18.80
N GLN A 183 5.26 14.16 19.43
CA GLN A 183 5.81 15.47 19.07
C GLN A 183 6.43 15.47 17.66
N THR A 184 7.06 14.39 17.26
CA THR A 184 7.67 14.20 15.93
C THR A 184 6.62 13.83 14.88
N MET A 185 5.54 13.13 15.26
CA MET A 185 4.42 12.71 14.40
C MET A 185 3.37 13.81 14.15
N LYS A 186 3.50 14.98 14.80
CA LYS A 186 2.46 16.01 14.93
C LYS A 186 1.79 16.51 13.66
N ALA A 187 2.39 16.42 12.49
CA ALA A 187 1.78 17.00 11.29
C ALA A 187 1.09 15.97 10.37
N GLY A 188 1.67 14.79 10.15
CA GLY A 188 1.19 13.86 9.13
C GLY A 188 0.13 12.86 9.64
N LEU A 189 0.38 12.18 10.76
CA LEU A 189 -0.48 11.06 11.20
C LEU A 189 -1.85 11.52 11.72
N LEU A 190 -1.95 12.73 12.31
CA LEU A 190 -3.25 13.28 12.74
C LEU A 190 -4.17 13.57 11.57
N GLU A 191 -3.60 14.01 10.45
CA GLU A 191 -4.37 14.33 9.25
C GLU A 191 -4.88 13.07 8.54
N ILE A 192 -4.12 11.98 8.64
CA ILE A 192 -4.41 10.76 7.91
C ILE A 192 -5.36 9.81 8.64
N ALA A 193 -5.31 9.76 9.98
CA ALA A 193 -6.07 8.81 10.78
C ALA A 193 -7.57 8.95 10.57
N ASN A 194 -8.24 7.82 10.36
CA ASN A 194 -9.69 7.75 10.46
C ASN A 194 -10.14 7.22 11.82
N VAL A 195 -9.29 6.43 12.48
CA VAL A 195 -9.47 5.94 13.85
C VAL A 195 -8.10 5.92 14.53
N PHE A 196 -8.00 6.34 15.78
CA PHE A 196 -6.83 6.09 16.63
C PHE A 196 -7.10 4.89 17.53
N ALA A 197 -6.13 3.95 17.57
CA ALA A 197 -6.08 2.90 18.57
C ALA A 197 -4.93 3.21 19.54
N VAL A 198 -5.24 3.52 20.79
CA VAL A 198 -4.25 3.64 21.86
C VAL A 198 -4.06 2.27 22.48
N ASN A 199 -3.10 1.51 21.93
CA ASN A 199 -2.87 0.12 22.34
C ASN A 199 -2.02 0.03 23.60
N LYS A 200 -2.03 -1.17 24.22
CA LYS A 200 -1.42 -1.43 25.53
C LYS A 200 -2.04 -0.54 26.62
N ALA A 201 -3.36 -0.42 26.61
CA ALA A 201 -4.12 0.40 27.53
C ALA A 201 -4.10 -0.10 28.98
N ASP A 202 -3.38 -1.18 29.25
CA ASP A 202 -2.99 -1.64 30.60
C ASP A 202 -1.83 -0.86 31.20
N ARG A 203 -1.15 -0.01 30.42
CA ARG A 203 0.03 0.72 30.86
C ARG A 203 -0.31 2.11 31.38
N PRO A 204 0.49 2.65 32.33
CA PRO A 204 0.32 4.02 32.82
C PRO A 204 0.43 5.04 31.67
N GLY A 205 -0.32 6.14 31.77
CA GLY A 205 -0.28 7.26 30.81
C GLY A 205 -1.27 7.15 29.65
N VAL A 206 -2.05 6.08 29.54
CA VAL A 206 -3.09 5.92 28.52
C VAL A 206 -4.10 7.04 28.54
N ASP A 207 -4.68 7.32 29.72
CA ASP A 207 -5.74 8.33 29.85
C ASP A 207 -5.23 9.74 29.44
N GLN A 208 -3.99 10.05 29.82
CA GLN A 208 -3.34 11.30 29.41
C GLN A 208 -3.18 11.37 27.88
N LEU A 209 -2.69 10.29 27.26
CA LEU A 209 -2.52 10.22 25.81
C LEU A 209 -3.84 10.36 25.06
N VAL A 210 -4.90 9.72 25.53
CA VAL A 210 -6.26 9.85 24.95
C VAL A 210 -6.73 11.28 25.00
N VAL A 211 -6.64 11.95 26.16
CA VAL A 211 -7.04 13.36 26.33
C VAL A 211 -6.21 14.28 25.43
N GLU A 212 -4.91 14.06 25.32
CA GLU A 212 -4.04 14.86 24.45
C GLU A 212 -4.42 14.68 22.96
N LEU A 213 -4.71 13.46 22.52
CA LEU A 213 -5.13 13.18 21.13
C LEU A 213 -6.49 13.83 20.84
N GLU A 214 -7.46 13.69 21.73
CA GLU A 214 -8.78 14.33 21.58
C GLU A 214 -8.69 15.86 21.53
N ALA A 215 -7.85 16.45 22.36
CA ALA A 215 -7.59 17.89 22.35
C ALA A 215 -6.96 18.33 21.01
N MET A 216 -5.98 17.60 20.49
CA MET A 216 -5.37 17.89 19.20
C MET A 216 -6.36 17.74 18.05
N LEU A 217 -7.16 16.67 18.04
CA LEU A 217 -8.19 16.43 17.01
C LEU A 217 -9.28 17.51 17.01
N SER A 218 -9.62 18.05 18.19
CA SER A 218 -10.60 19.14 18.31
C SER A 218 -10.12 20.46 17.70
N GLN A 219 -8.80 20.69 17.68
CA GLN A 219 -8.15 21.89 17.14
C GLN A 219 -7.69 21.73 15.69
N GLY A 220 -7.60 20.48 15.20
CA GLY A 220 -7.16 20.15 13.85
C GLY A 220 -8.21 20.39 12.76
N PRO A 221 -7.84 20.16 11.49
CA PRO A 221 -8.79 20.25 10.38
C PRO A 221 -9.92 19.23 10.58
N LYS A 222 -11.15 19.70 10.53
CA LYS A 222 -12.33 18.82 10.64
C LYS A 222 -12.48 18.02 9.36
N LYS A 223 -12.58 16.70 9.47
CA LYS A 223 -12.98 15.84 8.35
C LYS A 223 -14.48 15.97 8.13
N GLU A 224 -14.88 16.24 6.92
CA GLU A 224 -16.28 16.41 6.56
C GLU A 224 -17.10 15.15 6.90
N GLY A 225 -18.06 15.30 7.80
CA GLY A 225 -18.96 14.23 8.21
C GLY A 225 -18.36 13.15 9.13
N TRP A 226 -17.09 13.30 9.59
CA TRP A 226 -16.45 12.30 10.45
C TRP A 226 -15.68 12.92 11.61
N GLN A 227 -16.04 12.51 12.82
CA GLN A 227 -15.26 12.78 14.03
C GLN A 227 -14.35 11.57 14.30
N VAL A 228 -13.04 11.79 14.26
CA VAL A 228 -12.04 10.71 14.44
C VAL A 228 -12.08 10.21 15.88
N PRO A 229 -12.46 8.94 16.13
CA PRO A 229 -12.50 8.37 17.47
C PRO A 229 -11.10 7.97 17.94
N VAL A 230 -10.89 8.03 19.27
CA VAL A 230 -9.70 7.53 19.96
C VAL A 230 -10.11 6.37 20.84
N ILE A 231 -9.67 5.16 20.52
CA ILE A 231 -10.10 3.92 21.17
C ILE A 231 -8.94 3.32 21.96
N PRO A 232 -9.01 3.28 23.31
CA PRO A 232 -8.05 2.49 24.11
C PRO A 232 -8.23 1.00 23.82
N THR A 233 -7.10 0.30 23.58
CA THR A 233 -7.12 -1.13 23.26
C THR A 233 -6.05 -1.88 24.02
N GLN A 234 -6.33 -3.15 24.32
CA GLN A 234 -5.36 -4.14 24.81
C GLN A 234 -5.45 -5.35 23.88
N ALA A 235 -4.75 -5.30 22.76
CA ALA A 235 -4.86 -6.34 21.73
C ALA A 235 -4.58 -7.77 22.25
N VAL A 236 -3.65 -7.92 23.21
CA VAL A 236 -3.32 -9.22 23.80
C VAL A 236 -4.50 -9.78 24.61
N ASN A 237 -5.25 -8.92 25.30
CA ASN A 237 -6.36 -9.28 26.18
C ASN A 237 -7.73 -9.18 25.52
N ASP A 238 -7.76 -8.84 24.22
CA ASP A 238 -8.99 -8.62 23.42
C ASP A 238 -9.95 -7.57 24.02
N ILE A 239 -9.38 -6.49 24.58
CA ILE A 239 -10.14 -5.37 25.15
C ILE A 239 -10.10 -4.18 24.20
N GLY A 240 -11.26 -3.54 23.96
CA GLY A 240 -11.39 -2.38 23.06
C GLY A 240 -11.31 -2.70 21.56
N THR A 241 -11.10 -3.97 21.21
CA THR A 241 -10.92 -4.39 19.81
C THR A 241 -12.24 -4.47 19.04
N ASN A 242 -13.35 -4.81 19.71
CA ASN A 242 -14.68 -4.73 19.13
C ASN A 242 -15.09 -3.27 18.86
N GLU A 243 -14.85 -2.38 19.81
CA GLU A 243 -15.12 -0.94 19.68
C GLU A 243 -14.29 -0.32 18.54
N LEU A 244 -13.05 -0.78 18.38
CA LEU A 244 -12.19 -0.40 17.26
C LEU A 244 -12.80 -0.84 15.93
N TRP A 245 -13.26 -2.09 15.83
CA TRP A 245 -13.93 -2.59 14.63
C TRP A 245 -15.23 -1.83 14.32
N GLU A 246 -16.08 -1.61 15.33
CA GLU A 246 -17.35 -0.87 15.14
C GLU A 246 -17.08 0.58 14.69
N SER A 247 -16.01 1.20 15.16
CA SER A 247 -15.59 2.54 14.70
C SER A 247 -15.18 2.52 13.22
N VAL A 248 -14.44 1.50 12.78
CA VAL A 248 -14.08 1.32 11.36
C VAL A 248 -15.33 1.03 10.51
N ALA A 249 -16.24 0.19 11.00
CA ALA A 249 -17.48 -0.11 10.31
C ALA A 249 -18.40 1.13 10.22
N ALA A 250 -18.42 1.99 11.24
CA ALA A 250 -19.14 3.26 11.21
C ALA A 250 -18.52 4.23 10.19
N HIS A 251 -17.18 4.30 10.11
CA HIS A 251 -16.50 5.10 9.09
C HIS A 251 -16.81 4.61 7.68
N ARG A 252 -16.83 3.30 7.46
CA ARG A 252 -17.24 2.71 6.18
C ARG A 252 -18.67 3.14 5.81
N ARG A 253 -19.63 2.98 6.72
CA ARG A 253 -21.03 3.40 6.48
C ARG A 253 -21.15 4.87 6.10
N MET A 254 -20.45 5.74 6.83
CA MET A 254 -20.41 7.18 6.54
C MET A 254 -19.88 7.45 5.14
N LEU A 255 -18.78 6.81 4.74
CA LEU A 255 -18.19 6.97 3.41
C LEU A 255 -19.13 6.49 2.29
N GLU A 256 -19.85 5.37 2.52
CA GLU A 256 -20.83 4.82 1.56
C GLU A 256 -22.06 5.73 1.45
N GLU A 257 -22.66 6.16 2.57
CA GLU A 257 -23.87 6.99 2.63
C GLU A 257 -23.64 8.40 2.04
N THR A 258 -22.44 8.95 2.20
CA THR A 258 -22.07 10.29 1.68
C THR A 258 -21.51 10.27 0.26
N GLY A 259 -21.28 9.10 -0.35
CA GLY A 259 -20.62 8.95 -1.66
C GLY A 259 -19.12 9.28 -1.64
N GLN A 260 -18.54 9.54 -0.46
CA GLN A 260 -17.11 9.84 -0.33
C GLN A 260 -16.22 8.64 -0.67
N LEU A 261 -16.72 7.40 -0.48
CA LEU A 261 -15.99 6.18 -0.84
C LEU A 261 -15.67 6.15 -2.34
N ASP A 262 -16.68 6.41 -3.17
CA ASP A 262 -16.53 6.41 -4.63
C ASP A 262 -15.62 7.55 -5.10
N THR A 263 -15.78 8.73 -4.53
CA THR A 263 -14.94 9.90 -4.81
C THR A 263 -13.47 9.61 -4.48
N LYS A 264 -13.19 9.05 -3.30
CA LYS A 264 -11.84 8.65 -2.86
C LYS A 264 -11.24 7.60 -3.81
N ARG A 265 -12.03 6.59 -4.20
CA ARG A 265 -11.59 5.54 -5.13
C ARG A 265 -11.36 6.08 -6.56
N GLN A 266 -12.16 7.05 -7.01
CA GLN A 266 -11.94 7.73 -8.29
C GLN A 266 -10.63 8.52 -8.29
N LEU A 267 -10.36 9.29 -7.23
CA LEU A 267 -9.12 10.04 -7.10
C LEU A 267 -7.92 9.09 -7.12
N ARG A 268 -7.98 8.01 -6.35
CA ARG A 268 -6.95 6.96 -6.32
C ARG A 268 -6.65 6.38 -7.71
N ARG A 269 -7.69 6.04 -8.49
CA ARG A 269 -7.51 5.54 -9.86
C ARG A 269 -6.83 6.56 -10.78
N ARG A 270 -7.14 7.86 -10.61
CA ARG A 270 -6.48 8.92 -11.38
C ARG A 270 -5.01 9.05 -11.01
N THR A 271 -4.70 9.10 -9.72
CA THR A 271 -3.31 9.16 -9.23
C THR A 271 -2.52 7.95 -9.72
N GLU A 272 -3.07 6.74 -9.59
CA GLU A 272 -2.44 5.50 -10.06
C GLU A 272 -2.15 5.52 -11.57
N LEU A 273 -3.08 6.05 -12.38
CA LEU A 273 -2.85 6.21 -13.83
C LEU A 273 -1.67 7.15 -14.09
N ILE A 274 -1.66 8.32 -13.44
CA ILE A 274 -0.59 9.31 -13.62
C ILE A 274 0.76 8.72 -13.22
N GLU A 275 0.86 8.09 -12.03
CA GLU A 275 2.08 7.44 -11.55
C GLU A 275 2.55 6.32 -12.50
N THR A 276 1.61 5.49 -12.99
CA THR A 276 1.93 4.41 -13.92
C THR A 276 2.48 4.95 -15.24
N VAL A 277 1.88 6.00 -15.77
CA VAL A 277 2.35 6.67 -17.00
C VAL A 277 3.73 7.27 -16.77
N GLN A 278 3.91 8.03 -15.68
CA GLN A 278 5.20 8.64 -15.34
C GLN A 278 6.31 7.59 -15.20
N GLN A 279 6.10 6.54 -14.42
CA GLN A 279 7.08 5.48 -14.22
C GLN A 279 7.44 4.78 -15.53
N ARG A 280 6.46 4.53 -16.40
CA ARG A 280 6.71 3.87 -17.68
C ARG A 280 7.46 4.76 -18.65
N ILE A 281 7.08 6.03 -18.74
CA ILE A 281 7.79 6.99 -19.60
C ILE A 281 9.23 7.17 -19.10
N VAL A 282 9.42 7.41 -17.81
CA VAL A 282 10.75 7.59 -17.22
C VAL A 282 11.59 6.32 -17.37
N GLY A 283 11.05 5.14 -17.08
CA GLY A 283 11.78 3.87 -17.22
C GLY A 283 12.18 3.58 -18.66
N ARG A 284 11.31 3.84 -19.64
CA ARG A 284 11.67 3.73 -21.06
C ARG A 284 12.70 4.76 -21.50
N LEU A 285 12.54 6.00 -21.07
CA LEU A 285 13.48 7.05 -21.34
C LEU A 285 14.89 6.67 -20.83
N TRP A 286 14.96 6.16 -19.58
CA TRP A 286 16.23 5.66 -19.02
C TRP A 286 16.88 4.57 -19.86
N SER A 287 16.11 3.59 -20.34
CA SER A 287 16.66 2.53 -21.20
C SER A 287 17.15 3.03 -22.55
N LEU A 288 16.47 4.04 -23.12
CA LEU A 288 16.91 4.68 -24.36
C LEU A 288 18.17 5.51 -24.16
N VAL A 289 18.22 6.27 -23.07
CA VAL A 289 19.32 7.17 -22.69
C VAL A 289 20.61 6.40 -22.44
N GLN A 290 20.57 5.24 -21.78
CA GLN A 290 21.75 4.41 -21.53
C GLN A 290 22.38 3.83 -22.81
N GLY A 291 21.63 3.76 -23.91
CA GLY A 291 22.12 3.30 -25.22
C GLY A 291 22.37 4.42 -26.24
N ASP A 292 22.14 5.68 -25.88
CA ASP A 292 22.22 6.81 -26.80
C ASP A 292 23.56 7.57 -26.66
N GLY A 293 24.32 7.61 -27.77
CA GLY A 293 25.60 8.27 -27.79
C GLY A 293 25.54 9.81 -27.63
N GLU A 294 24.47 10.45 -28.08
CA GLU A 294 24.30 11.92 -27.94
C GLU A 294 24.03 12.28 -26.48
N PHE A 295 23.19 11.48 -25.79
CA PHE A 295 22.99 11.68 -24.35
C PHE A 295 24.23 11.38 -23.52
N SER A 296 24.98 10.33 -23.86
CA SER A 296 26.28 10.02 -23.22
C SER A 296 27.24 11.18 -23.34
N HIS A 297 27.24 11.89 -24.49
CA HIS A 297 28.05 13.08 -24.67
C HIS A 297 27.67 14.22 -23.69
N HIS A 298 26.39 14.43 -23.42
CA HIS A 298 25.94 15.40 -22.41
C HIS A 298 26.36 14.99 -21.00
N LEU A 299 26.26 13.71 -20.65
CA LEU A 299 26.75 13.19 -19.36
C LEU A 299 28.24 13.39 -19.19
N ASP A 300 29.06 13.04 -20.20
CA ASP A 300 30.53 13.22 -20.18
C ASP A 300 30.93 14.68 -19.95
N ARG A 301 30.19 15.63 -20.52
CA ARG A 301 30.47 17.06 -20.32
C ARG A 301 30.09 17.54 -18.91
N VAL A 302 28.99 17.00 -18.33
CA VAL A 302 28.61 17.28 -16.96
C VAL A 302 29.63 16.68 -15.99
N ASP A 303 30.07 15.44 -16.21
CA ASP A 303 31.05 14.74 -15.38
C ASP A 303 32.43 15.45 -15.38
N LYS A 304 32.80 16.03 -16.53
CA LYS A 304 34.02 16.85 -16.66
C LYS A 304 33.88 18.28 -16.13
N GLY A 305 32.70 18.68 -15.70
CA GLY A 305 32.42 20.05 -15.26
C GLY A 305 32.44 21.10 -16.38
N GLU A 306 32.34 20.68 -17.64
CA GLU A 306 32.32 21.59 -18.81
C GLU A 306 30.95 22.30 -18.97
N ILE A 307 29.91 21.73 -18.44
CA ILE A 307 28.56 22.26 -18.43
C ILE A 307 27.86 21.85 -17.13
N ASP A 308 27.03 22.72 -16.59
CA ASP A 308 26.20 22.41 -15.42
C ASP A 308 24.98 21.57 -15.82
N PRO A 309 24.38 20.79 -14.86
CA PRO A 309 23.25 19.93 -15.16
C PRO A 309 22.01 20.66 -15.71
N TYR A 310 21.79 21.92 -15.31
CA TYR A 310 20.62 22.71 -15.80
C TYR A 310 20.80 23.14 -17.25
N SER A 311 21.99 23.57 -17.60
CA SER A 311 22.33 23.91 -18.99
C SER A 311 22.32 22.67 -19.90
N ALA A 312 22.79 21.52 -19.40
CA ALA A 312 22.70 20.25 -20.12
C ALA A 312 21.23 19.88 -20.36
N TYR A 313 20.39 19.96 -19.35
CA TYR A 313 18.94 19.72 -19.46
C TYR A 313 18.28 20.61 -20.50
N ILE A 314 18.56 21.93 -20.49
CA ILE A 314 18.00 22.88 -21.49
C ILE A 314 18.46 22.51 -22.90
N ASN A 315 19.73 22.13 -23.09
CA ASN A 315 20.25 21.72 -24.39
C ASN A 315 19.55 20.46 -24.91
N ILE A 316 19.32 19.46 -24.05
CA ILE A 316 18.59 18.23 -24.38
C ILE A 316 17.15 18.55 -24.80
N LEU A 317 16.45 19.40 -24.05
CA LEU A 317 15.06 19.78 -24.39
C LEU A 317 14.94 20.62 -25.66
N ASN A 318 15.98 21.37 -26.04
CA ASN A 318 15.99 22.16 -27.25
C ASN A 318 16.46 21.36 -28.46
N ASP A 319 17.02 20.17 -28.29
CA ASP A 319 17.39 19.29 -29.39
C ASP A 319 16.18 18.54 -29.93
N GLN A 320 15.52 19.15 -30.89
CA GLN A 320 14.32 18.59 -31.54
C GLN A 320 14.58 17.23 -32.20
N LYS A 321 15.81 17.01 -32.71
CA LYS A 321 16.17 15.77 -33.38
C LYS A 321 16.29 14.63 -32.37
N LEU A 322 16.97 14.89 -31.25
CA LEU A 322 17.11 13.94 -30.15
C LEU A 322 15.74 13.56 -29.56
N LEU A 323 14.92 14.56 -29.26
CA LEU A 323 13.56 14.34 -28.73
C LEU A 323 12.67 13.56 -29.70
N LYS A 324 12.73 13.87 -31.00
CA LYS A 324 11.97 13.15 -32.01
C LYS A 324 12.39 11.69 -32.09
N THR A 325 13.69 11.41 -32.09
CA THR A 325 14.25 10.05 -32.10
C THR A 325 13.79 9.27 -30.85
N TRP A 326 13.78 9.88 -29.66
CA TRP A 326 13.29 9.25 -28.45
C TRP A 326 11.79 8.97 -28.51
N LEU A 327 10.97 9.90 -29.01
CA LEU A 327 9.52 9.72 -29.16
C LEU A 327 9.20 8.58 -30.15
N GLU A 328 9.88 8.49 -31.28
CA GLU A 328 9.75 7.40 -32.25
C GLU A 328 10.07 6.05 -31.61
N LYS A 329 11.23 5.93 -30.94
CA LYS A 329 11.61 4.71 -30.20
C LYS A 329 10.66 4.35 -29.04
N LEU A 330 10.07 5.34 -28.37
CA LEU A 330 9.05 5.12 -27.36
C LEU A 330 7.76 4.53 -27.94
N SER A 331 7.42 4.85 -29.19
CA SER A 331 6.23 4.35 -29.87
C SER A 331 6.41 2.96 -30.48
N GLU A 332 7.60 2.60 -30.95
CA GLU A 332 7.89 1.35 -31.66
C GLU A 332 7.86 0.09 -30.79
N SER A 333 8.01 0.21 -29.48
CA SER A 333 8.11 -0.94 -28.56
C SER A 333 6.75 -1.50 -28.11
N ASN A 334 5.67 -1.17 -28.79
CA ASN A 334 4.32 -1.73 -28.57
C ASN A 334 3.95 -2.86 -29.58
N SER A 335 4.90 -3.31 -30.38
CA SER A 335 4.71 -4.40 -31.36
C SER A 335 5.21 -5.73 -30.85
#